data_50e983a0988f0d7b0d21dd018237ddcc
#
_entry.id   50e983a0988f0d7b0d21dd018237ddcc
#
_cell.length_a   1.000
_cell.length_b   1.000
_cell.length_c   1.000
_cell.angle_alpha   90.00
_cell.angle_beta   90.00
_cell.angle_gamma   90.00
#
_symmetry.space_group_name_H-M   'P 1'
#
loop_
_entity.id
_entity.type
_entity.pdbx_description
1 polymer ?
#
loop_
_entity_poly.entity_id
_entity_poly.type
_entity_poly.pdbx_seq_one_letter_code
_entity_poly.pdbx_strand_id
1 'polypeptide(L)'
;LTAAGLVSRGAYETLRDEILDQLRAAMPVDAVVLGLHGAMVAQGYLDPEGDLLTRIRDIIGPDILLCAELDPHSHLTAKRVAAADFFVVFKEFPHTDFVDRAEDLWRIAVDTLEGRVQLVMSVYDCRMIDVFPTSREPMRSFVDRMMALEQADPRIFSFFAIHGFMAGDVPEMGTKMIAVTDGNAALG
;
A
#
# COMPACT_ATOMS: atom_id res chain seq x y z
N LEU A 1 -0.12 -3.40 -17.90
CA LEU A 1 0.33 -2.12 -18.47
C LEU A 1 1.83 -1.95 -18.24
N THR A 2 2.57 -1.58 -19.27
CA THR A 2 3.99 -1.23 -19.12
C THR A 2 4.09 0.15 -18.47
N ALA A 3 5.07 0.34 -17.57
CA ALA A 3 5.37 1.64 -16.99
C ALA A 3 5.59 2.66 -18.11
N ALA A 4 4.86 3.77 -18.07
CA ALA A 4 4.86 4.83 -19.07
C ALA A 4 4.81 6.18 -18.37
N GLY A 5 4.83 7.27 -19.12
CA GLY A 5 4.64 8.59 -18.55
C GLY A 5 3.20 8.86 -18.09
N LEU A 6 2.81 10.12 -18.08
CA LEU A 6 1.49 10.58 -17.65
C LEU A 6 0.36 9.84 -18.41
N VAL A 7 -0.53 9.20 -17.66
CA VAL A 7 -1.69 8.49 -18.21
C VAL A 7 -2.75 9.50 -18.65
N SER A 8 -3.40 9.28 -19.81
CA SER A 8 -4.51 10.14 -20.21
C SER A 8 -5.69 10.00 -19.24
N ARG A 9 -6.42 11.10 -19.03
CA ARG A 9 -7.63 11.11 -18.19
C ARG A 9 -8.60 10.00 -18.57
N GLY A 10 -8.94 9.92 -19.86
CA GLY A 10 -9.93 8.95 -20.34
C GLY A 10 -9.51 7.50 -20.15
N ALA A 11 -8.21 7.19 -20.33
CA ALA A 11 -7.71 5.83 -20.08
C ALA A 11 -7.82 5.46 -18.59
N TYR A 12 -7.43 6.37 -17.69
CA TYR A 12 -7.56 6.14 -16.26
C TYR A 12 -9.03 5.96 -15.86
N GLU A 13 -9.90 6.89 -16.24
CA GLU A 13 -11.33 6.85 -15.91
C GLU A 13 -11.99 5.56 -16.39
N THR A 14 -11.69 5.13 -17.63
CA THR A 14 -12.23 3.87 -18.18
C THR A 14 -11.81 2.65 -17.36
N LEU A 15 -10.52 2.52 -17.04
CA LEU A 15 -10.01 1.39 -16.25
C LEU A 15 -10.55 1.41 -14.82
N ARG A 16 -10.57 2.58 -14.19
CA ARG A 16 -11.13 2.76 -12.86
C ARG A 16 -12.61 2.36 -12.81
N ASP A 17 -13.41 2.89 -13.75
CA ASP A 17 -14.85 2.66 -13.76
C ASP A 17 -15.19 1.20 -14.06
N GLU A 18 -14.39 0.52 -14.89
CA GLU A 18 -14.51 -0.93 -15.11
C GLU A 18 -14.30 -1.71 -13.82
N ILE A 19 -13.25 -1.37 -13.03
CA ILE A 19 -13.00 -2.00 -11.72
C ILE A 19 -14.17 -1.76 -10.76
N LEU A 20 -14.66 -0.52 -10.68
CA LEU A 20 -15.77 -0.16 -9.79
C LEU A 20 -17.08 -0.84 -10.17
N ASP A 21 -17.35 -1.00 -11.47
CA ASP A 21 -18.55 -1.68 -11.94
C ASP A 21 -18.49 -3.19 -11.68
N GLN A 22 -17.33 -3.81 -11.84
CA GLN A 22 -17.12 -5.21 -11.45
C GLN A 22 -17.30 -5.41 -9.94
N LEU A 23 -16.77 -4.49 -9.11
CA LEU A 23 -16.99 -4.53 -7.67
C LEU A 23 -18.48 -4.43 -7.32
N ARG A 24 -19.19 -3.46 -7.89
CA ARG A 24 -20.64 -3.31 -7.65
C ARG A 24 -21.43 -4.59 -8.02
N ALA A 25 -21.03 -5.23 -9.10
CA ALA A 25 -21.66 -6.47 -9.54
C ALA A 25 -21.34 -7.67 -8.63
N ALA A 26 -20.19 -7.63 -7.94
CA ALA A 26 -19.74 -8.70 -7.03
C ALA A 26 -20.32 -8.55 -5.61
N MET A 27 -20.90 -7.39 -5.27
CA MET A 27 -21.41 -7.16 -3.91
C MET A 27 -22.56 -8.13 -3.53
N PRO A 28 -22.66 -8.58 -2.26
CA PRO A 28 -21.78 -8.24 -1.14
C PRO A 28 -20.46 -9.03 -1.14
N VAL A 29 -19.41 -8.43 -0.58
CA VAL A 29 -18.10 -9.07 -0.39
C VAL A 29 -17.64 -8.90 1.06
N ASP A 30 -16.79 -9.79 1.57
CA ASP A 30 -16.24 -9.71 2.92
C ASP A 30 -15.01 -8.79 2.99
N ALA A 31 -14.26 -8.70 1.90
CA ALA A 31 -13.09 -7.83 1.77
C ALA A 31 -12.83 -7.45 0.32
N VAL A 32 -12.06 -6.38 0.14
CA VAL A 32 -11.45 -6.00 -1.14
C VAL A 32 -9.93 -5.97 -0.97
N VAL A 33 -9.24 -6.83 -1.72
CA VAL A 33 -7.78 -6.98 -1.70
C VAL A 33 -7.25 -6.60 -3.09
N LEU A 34 -6.32 -5.65 -3.14
CA LEU A 34 -5.83 -5.08 -4.39
C LEU A 34 -4.32 -5.26 -4.55
N GLY A 35 -3.87 -5.56 -5.76
CA GLY A 35 -2.48 -5.38 -6.17
C GLY A 35 -2.36 -4.08 -6.95
N LEU A 36 -1.67 -3.10 -6.39
CA LEU A 36 -1.44 -1.79 -7.00
C LEU A 36 0.05 -1.50 -7.09
N HIS A 37 0.48 -0.72 -8.08
CA HIS A 37 1.84 -0.18 -8.05
C HIS A 37 1.93 0.97 -7.03
N GLY A 38 1.10 1.97 -7.17
CA GLY A 38 1.04 3.09 -6.25
C GLY A 38 1.78 4.36 -6.70
N ALA A 39 2.28 4.42 -7.95
CA ALA A 39 2.97 5.60 -8.48
C ALA A 39 2.32 6.15 -9.76
N MET A 40 1.09 5.77 -10.06
CA MET A 40 0.41 6.27 -11.23
C MET A 40 0.14 7.77 -11.10
N VAL A 41 0.33 8.50 -12.20
CA VAL A 41 -0.13 9.88 -12.36
C VAL A 41 -0.95 9.96 -13.64
N ALA A 42 -2.10 10.59 -13.59
CA ALA A 42 -2.96 10.77 -14.75
C ALA A 42 -3.38 12.23 -14.91
N GLN A 43 -3.75 12.61 -16.14
CA GLN A 43 -4.21 13.96 -16.42
C GLN A 43 -5.41 14.34 -15.56
N GLY A 44 -5.23 15.30 -14.65
CA GLY A 44 -6.22 15.74 -13.69
C GLY A 44 -6.33 14.90 -12.43
N TYR A 45 -5.50 13.87 -12.29
CA TYR A 45 -5.40 13.03 -11.11
C TYR A 45 -3.93 12.90 -10.70
N LEU A 46 -3.55 13.53 -9.60
CA LEU A 46 -2.20 13.44 -9.03
C LEU A 46 -2.04 12.17 -8.18
N ASP A 47 -3.15 11.56 -7.77
CA ASP A 47 -3.21 10.33 -6.98
C ASP A 47 -4.35 9.44 -7.48
N PRO A 48 -4.18 8.75 -8.63
CA PRO A 48 -5.19 7.84 -9.18
C PRO A 48 -5.55 6.68 -8.26
N GLU A 49 -4.55 6.09 -7.59
CA GLU A 49 -4.80 4.99 -6.65
C GLU A 49 -5.58 5.46 -5.43
N GLY A 50 -5.31 6.66 -4.92
CA GLY A 50 -6.11 7.25 -3.84
C GLY A 50 -7.54 7.59 -4.27
N ASP A 51 -7.75 8.04 -5.51
CA ASP A 51 -9.10 8.22 -6.09
C ASP A 51 -9.83 6.86 -6.19
N LEU A 52 -9.16 5.82 -6.67
CA LEU A 52 -9.71 4.47 -6.75
C LEU A 52 -10.09 3.93 -5.37
N LEU A 53 -9.17 3.96 -4.41
CA LEU A 53 -9.41 3.46 -3.04
C LEU A 53 -10.56 4.18 -2.36
N THR A 54 -10.66 5.51 -2.51
CA THR A 54 -11.77 6.29 -1.96
C THR A 54 -13.11 5.85 -2.56
N ARG A 55 -13.17 5.68 -3.87
CA ARG A 55 -14.41 5.24 -4.54
C ARG A 55 -14.79 3.80 -4.19
N ILE A 56 -13.82 2.91 -4.00
CA ILE A 56 -14.07 1.56 -3.49
C ILE A 56 -14.67 1.66 -2.09
N ARG A 57 -14.09 2.46 -1.20
CA ARG A 57 -14.60 2.68 0.16
C ARG A 57 -16.03 3.23 0.15
N ASP A 58 -16.36 4.13 -0.78
CA ASP A 58 -17.73 4.66 -0.94
C ASP A 58 -18.73 3.55 -1.35
N ILE A 59 -18.29 2.54 -2.09
CA ILE A 59 -19.13 1.41 -2.51
C ILE A 59 -19.33 0.40 -1.39
N ILE A 60 -18.23 0.01 -0.73
CA ILE A 60 -18.25 -1.09 0.25
C ILE A 60 -18.66 -0.63 1.67
N GLY A 61 -18.62 0.67 1.95
CA GLY A 61 -18.89 1.21 3.30
C GLY A 61 -17.69 1.06 4.24
N PRO A 62 -17.85 1.49 5.52
CA PRO A 62 -16.73 1.53 6.47
C PRO A 62 -16.33 0.17 7.05
N ASP A 63 -17.24 -0.83 7.02
CA ASP A 63 -17.09 -2.08 7.78
C ASP A 63 -16.42 -3.19 6.97
N ILE A 64 -16.36 -3.08 5.65
CA ILE A 64 -15.73 -4.07 4.76
C ILE A 64 -14.23 -3.78 4.66
N LEU A 65 -13.41 -4.81 4.87
CA LEU A 65 -11.95 -4.70 4.83
C LEU A 65 -11.48 -4.28 3.43
N LEU A 66 -10.65 -3.23 3.37
CA LEU A 66 -9.99 -2.74 2.16
C LEU A 66 -8.50 -2.68 2.38
N CYS A 67 -7.75 -3.49 1.65
CA CYS A 67 -6.29 -3.49 1.74
C CYS A 67 -5.62 -3.63 0.38
N ALA A 68 -4.36 -3.22 0.31
CA ALA A 68 -3.62 -3.29 -0.94
C ALA A 68 -2.14 -3.60 -0.74
N GLU A 69 -1.57 -4.29 -1.73
CA GLU A 69 -0.14 -4.40 -1.92
C GLU A 69 0.37 -3.24 -2.77
N LEU A 70 1.54 -2.69 -2.41
CA LEU A 70 2.18 -1.58 -3.10
C LEU A 70 3.66 -1.88 -3.39
N ASP A 71 4.15 -1.26 -4.45
CA ASP A 71 5.58 -1.15 -4.74
C ASP A 71 6.24 -0.12 -3.78
N PRO A 72 7.50 -0.31 -3.33
CA PRO A 72 8.19 0.68 -2.51
C PRO A 72 8.41 2.03 -3.23
N HIS A 73 8.39 2.05 -4.56
CA HIS A 73 8.44 3.29 -5.35
C HIS A 73 7.04 3.89 -5.55
N SER A 74 6.21 3.86 -4.54
CA SER A 74 4.86 4.40 -4.56
C SER A 74 4.76 5.73 -3.83
N HIS A 75 3.63 6.42 -4.01
CA HIS A 75 3.25 7.55 -3.19
C HIS A 75 2.32 7.07 -2.08
N LEU A 76 2.51 7.54 -0.86
CA LEU A 76 1.58 7.28 0.24
C LEU A 76 0.95 8.60 0.66
N THR A 77 -0.20 8.91 0.07
CA THR A 77 -0.95 10.13 0.38
C THR A 77 -1.84 9.94 1.59
N ALA A 78 -2.19 11.04 2.26
CA ALA A 78 -3.18 11.02 3.35
C ALA A 78 -4.53 10.44 2.89
N LYS A 79 -4.88 10.65 1.61
CA LYS A 79 -6.10 10.09 1.00
C LYS A 79 -6.08 8.57 0.99
N ARG A 80 -4.96 7.94 0.60
CA ARG A 80 -4.82 6.47 0.61
C ARG A 80 -4.91 5.91 2.01
N VAL A 81 -4.17 6.53 2.96
CA VAL A 81 -4.19 6.13 4.38
C VAL A 81 -5.58 6.20 4.98
N ALA A 82 -6.37 7.21 4.61
CA ALA A 82 -7.74 7.34 5.09
C ALA A 82 -8.74 6.35 4.45
N ALA A 83 -8.47 5.86 3.24
CA ALA A 83 -9.38 5.00 2.49
C ALA A 83 -9.18 3.51 2.79
N ALA A 84 -7.94 3.06 2.94
CA ALA A 84 -7.60 1.64 3.18
C ALA A 84 -7.35 1.36 4.65
N ASP A 85 -7.66 0.13 5.07
CA ASP A 85 -7.42 -0.32 6.44
C ASP A 85 -5.93 -0.61 6.69
N PHE A 86 -5.25 -1.18 5.68
CA PHE A 86 -3.79 -1.35 5.72
C PHE A 86 -3.20 -1.56 4.33
N PHE A 87 -1.88 -1.42 4.28
CA PHE A 87 -1.04 -1.72 3.12
C PHE A 87 0.04 -2.71 3.48
N VAL A 88 0.42 -3.53 2.50
CA VAL A 88 1.66 -4.30 2.49
C VAL A 88 2.52 -3.78 1.33
N VAL A 89 3.82 -3.65 1.53
CA VAL A 89 4.73 -3.08 0.54
C VAL A 89 5.90 -4.04 0.32
N PHE A 90 6.39 -4.15 -0.91
CA PHE A 90 7.62 -4.90 -1.17
C PHE A 90 8.77 -4.34 -0.34
N LYS A 91 9.60 -5.21 0.22
CA LYS A 91 10.78 -4.80 1.00
C LYS A 91 12.03 -4.71 0.14
N GLU A 92 12.01 -5.38 -1.00
CA GLU A 92 13.19 -5.52 -1.84
C GLU A 92 13.17 -4.63 -3.08
N PHE A 93 14.34 -4.06 -3.37
CA PHE A 93 14.63 -3.41 -4.64
C PHE A 93 16.01 -3.86 -5.14
N PRO A 94 16.08 -4.67 -6.22
CA PRO A 94 14.99 -5.13 -7.14
C PRO A 94 13.91 -5.98 -6.47
N HIS A 95 12.68 -5.93 -7.02
CA HIS A 95 11.47 -6.56 -6.47
C HIS A 95 11.53 -8.09 -6.60
N THR A 96 12.02 -8.76 -5.59
CA THR A 96 12.17 -10.22 -5.54
C THR A 96 11.21 -10.89 -4.56
N ASP A 97 10.49 -10.11 -3.76
CA ASP A 97 9.66 -10.59 -2.64
C ASP A 97 8.15 -10.31 -2.82
N PHE A 98 7.69 -9.92 -4.02
CA PHE A 98 6.30 -9.54 -4.26
C PHE A 98 5.31 -10.68 -3.96
N VAL A 99 5.67 -11.94 -4.21
CA VAL A 99 4.79 -13.08 -3.88
C VAL A 99 4.69 -13.27 -2.37
N ASP A 100 5.83 -13.21 -1.67
CA ASP A 100 5.85 -13.33 -0.21
C ASP A 100 5.01 -12.22 0.45
N ARG A 101 5.06 -11.01 -0.12
CA ARG A 101 4.27 -9.88 0.39
C ARG A 101 2.79 -10.02 0.07
N ALA A 102 2.42 -10.57 -1.08
CA ALA A 102 1.03 -10.91 -1.39
C ALA A 102 0.47 -11.98 -0.42
N GLU A 103 1.31 -12.96 -0.04
CA GLU A 103 0.95 -13.96 0.97
C GLU A 103 0.77 -13.32 2.36
N ASP A 104 1.62 -12.38 2.75
CA ASP A 104 1.45 -11.61 4.00
C ASP A 104 0.16 -10.78 3.97
N LEU A 105 -0.11 -10.07 2.88
CA LEU A 105 -1.35 -9.31 2.70
C LEU A 105 -2.58 -10.20 2.90
N TRP A 106 -2.59 -11.35 2.24
CA TRP A 106 -3.67 -12.32 2.35
C TRP A 106 -3.83 -12.88 3.77
N ARG A 107 -2.74 -13.29 4.40
CA ARG A 107 -2.74 -13.80 5.78
C ARG A 107 -3.29 -12.78 6.76
N ILE A 108 -2.82 -11.53 6.72
CA ILE A 108 -3.28 -10.46 7.59
C ILE A 108 -4.76 -10.17 7.35
N ALA A 109 -5.21 -10.15 6.09
CA ALA A 109 -6.62 -9.94 5.75
C ALA A 109 -7.51 -11.04 6.32
N VAL A 110 -7.14 -12.32 6.19
CA VAL A 110 -7.89 -13.46 6.73
C VAL A 110 -7.92 -13.40 8.26
N ASP A 111 -6.78 -13.15 8.91
CA ASP A 111 -6.70 -13.06 10.37
C ASP A 111 -7.60 -11.93 10.92
N THR A 112 -7.70 -10.83 10.17
CA THR A 112 -8.60 -9.70 10.51
C THR A 112 -10.07 -10.09 10.36
N LEU A 113 -10.45 -10.71 9.25
CA LEU A 113 -11.84 -11.15 9.00
C LEU A 113 -12.31 -12.17 10.00
N GLU A 114 -11.43 -13.06 10.46
CA GLU A 114 -11.74 -14.04 11.49
C GLU A 114 -11.66 -13.48 12.92
N GLY A 115 -11.37 -12.20 13.09
CA GLY A 115 -11.31 -11.52 14.39
C GLY A 115 -10.13 -11.97 15.27
N ARG A 116 -9.09 -12.57 14.68
CA ARG A 116 -7.88 -12.99 15.40
C ARG A 116 -6.95 -11.82 15.72
N VAL A 117 -7.02 -10.75 14.94
CA VAL A 117 -6.19 -9.57 15.09
C VAL A 117 -7.00 -8.27 14.98
N GLN A 118 -6.52 -7.23 15.64
CA GLN A 118 -7.06 -5.88 15.55
C GLN A 118 -6.06 -4.97 14.87
N LEU A 119 -6.28 -4.69 13.59
CA LEU A 119 -5.31 -3.93 12.79
C LEU A 119 -5.13 -2.49 13.27
N VAL A 120 -3.89 -2.10 13.38
CA VAL A 120 -3.47 -0.70 13.53
C VAL A 120 -2.37 -0.41 12.52
N MET A 121 -2.61 0.57 11.64
CA MET A 121 -1.62 1.07 10.70
C MET A 121 -1.08 2.41 11.20
N SER A 122 0.23 2.49 11.39
CA SER A 122 0.94 3.71 11.75
C SER A 122 1.80 4.18 10.59
N VAL A 123 1.84 5.48 10.35
CA VAL A 123 2.62 6.08 9.25
C VAL A 123 3.53 7.17 9.79
N TYR A 124 4.80 7.12 9.41
CA TYR A 124 5.79 8.13 9.73
C TYR A 124 6.37 8.76 8.46
N ASP A 125 6.32 10.08 8.35
CA ASP A 125 6.93 10.82 7.25
C ASP A 125 8.40 11.09 7.55
N CYS A 126 9.27 10.44 6.78
CA CYS A 126 10.73 10.56 6.95
C CYS A 126 11.30 11.88 6.42
N ARG A 127 10.52 12.65 5.65
CA ARG A 127 10.95 13.91 5.00
C ARG A 127 12.20 13.73 4.14
N MET A 128 12.28 12.61 3.45
CA MET A 128 13.37 12.27 2.55
C MET A 128 12.82 12.04 1.15
N ILE A 129 13.68 12.24 0.16
CA ILE A 129 13.39 11.97 -1.25
C ILE A 129 14.64 11.34 -1.84
N ASP A 130 14.59 10.06 -2.17
CA ASP A 130 15.62 9.34 -2.91
C ASP A 130 15.10 7.95 -3.31
N VAL A 131 15.94 7.19 -4.00
CA VAL A 131 15.75 5.79 -4.31
C VAL A 131 16.76 4.97 -3.52
N PHE A 132 16.27 4.00 -2.74
CA PHE A 132 17.06 3.25 -1.78
C PHE A 132 17.19 1.76 -2.18
N PRO A 133 18.19 1.39 -3.03
CA PRO A 133 18.39 -0.01 -3.40
C PRO A 133 18.68 -0.89 -2.18
N THR A 134 17.82 -1.89 -1.94
CA THR A 134 17.94 -2.78 -0.77
C THR A 134 19.01 -3.86 -0.95
N SER A 135 19.55 -3.99 -2.14
CA SER A 135 20.63 -4.91 -2.46
C SER A 135 22.02 -4.46 -1.96
N ARG A 136 22.13 -3.26 -1.38
CA ARG A 136 23.39 -2.68 -0.88
C ARG A 136 23.19 -1.86 0.39
N GLU A 137 24.31 -1.63 1.09
CA GLU A 137 24.32 -0.76 2.28
C GLU A 137 24.03 0.72 1.92
N PRO A 138 23.38 1.48 2.84
CA PRO A 138 22.92 1.05 4.17
C PRO A 138 21.54 0.35 4.18
N MET A 139 20.83 0.29 3.05
CA MET A 139 19.47 -0.23 3.01
C MET A 139 19.39 -1.73 3.27
N ARG A 140 20.40 -2.51 2.90
CA ARG A 140 20.39 -3.95 3.20
C ARG A 140 20.27 -4.20 4.70
N SER A 141 21.16 -3.62 5.49
CA SER A 141 21.09 -3.74 6.95
C SER A 141 19.80 -3.18 7.54
N PHE A 142 19.23 -2.14 6.94
CA PHE A 142 17.97 -1.56 7.40
C PHE A 142 16.79 -2.51 7.17
N VAL A 143 16.68 -3.11 5.99
CA VAL A 143 15.63 -4.10 5.68
C VAL A 143 15.78 -5.33 6.57
N ASP A 144 17.03 -5.84 6.74
CA ASP A 144 17.29 -6.98 7.62
C ASP A 144 16.84 -6.69 9.07
N ARG A 145 17.05 -5.46 9.54
CA ARG A 145 16.59 -5.03 10.86
C ARG A 145 15.07 -4.98 10.96
N MET A 146 14.37 -4.46 9.94
CA MET A 146 12.90 -4.48 9.91
C MET A 146 12.37 -5.91 10.02
N MET A 147 12.91 -6.82 9.21
CA MET A 147 12.51 -8.23 9.23
C MET A 147 12.81 -8.90 10.58
N ALA A 148 13.94 -8.55 11.22
CA ALA A 148 14.28 -9.09 12.54
C ALA A 148 13.30 -8.59 13.63
N LEU A 149 12.83 -7.36 13.56
CA LEU A 149 11.83 -6.81 14.49
C LEU A 149 10.48 -7.51 14.33
N GLU A 150 10.05 -7.78 13.10
CA GLU A 150 8.83 -8.54 12.81
C GLU A 150 8.89 -9.97 13.37
N GLN A 151 10.05 -10.62 13.26
CA GLN A 151 10.25 -11.96 13.80
C GLN A 151 10.32 -11.99 15.34
N ALA A 152 10.76 -10.89 15.95
CA ALA A 152 10.93 -10.81 17.40
C ALA A 152 9.62 -10.57 18.17
N ASP A 153 8.61 -9.95 17.55
CA ASP A 153 7.33 -9.65 18.19
C ASP A 153 6.15 -10.01 17.25
N PRO A 154 5.38 -11.06 17.57
CA PRO A 154 4.28 -11.51 16.72
C PRO A 154 3.13 -10.49 16.58
N ARG A 155 3.12 -9.42 17.36
CA ARG A 155 2.16 -8.32 17.23
C ARG A 155 2.55 -7.32 16.15
N ILE A 156 3.76 -7.41 15.63
CA ILE A 156 4.23 -6.62 14.51
C ILE A 156 4.07 -7.45 13.25
N PHE A 157 3.07 -7.14 12.45
CA PHE A 157 2.81 -7.89 11.22
C PHE A 157 3.76 -7.53 10.11
N SER A 158 4.06 -6.23 9.97
CA SER A 158 5.07 -5.79 9.03
C SER A 158 5.50 -4.33 9.22
N PHE A 159 6.78 -4.08 8.92
CA PHE A 159 7.35 -2.76 8.69
C PHE A 159 7.68 -2.59 7.22
N PHE A 160 7.37 -1.43 6.66
CA PHE A 160 7.65 -1.11 5.27
C PHE A 160 8.25 0.28 5.12
N ALA A 161 9.18 0.40 4.16
CA ALA A 161 9.68 1.68 3.71
C ALA A 161 9.13 1.95 2.31
N ILE A 162 8.27 2.94 2.19
CA ILE A 162 7.90 3.51 0.90
C ILE A 162 8.95 4.55 0.55
N HIS A 163 9.64 4.38 -0.58
CA HIS A 163 10.69 5.30 -1.02
C HIS A 163 10.12 6.58 -1.61
N GLY A 164 8.96 6.48 -2.25
CA GLY A 164 8.42 7.47 -3.16
C GLY A 164 8.92 7.23 -4.59
N PHE A 165 8.32 7.94 -5.53
CA PHE A 165 8.71 7.88 -6.95
C PHE A 165 8.91 9.30 -7.49
N MET A 166 10.15 9.77 -7.49
CA MET A 166 10.50 11.15 -7.81
C MET A 166 10.03 11.59 -9.20
N ALA A 167 10.02 10.67 -10.17
CA ALA A 167 9.57 10.98 -11.53
C ALA A 167 8.07 11.33 -11.62
N GLY A 168 7.28 11.00 -10.60
CA GLY A 168 5.87 11.37 -10.52
C GLY A 168 5.66 12.85 -10.22
N ASP A 169 6.58 13.47 -9.48
CA ASP A 169 6.57 14.89 -9.09
C ASP A 169 5.18 15.37 -8.61
N VAL A 170 4.63 14.67 -7.62
CA VAL A 170 3.31 14.95 -7.06
C VAL A 170 3.42 15.44 -5.62
N PRO A 171 2.41 16.19 -5.12
CA PRO A 171 2.31 16.50 -3.69
C PRO A 171 2.32 15.22 -2.82
N GLU A 172 2.86 15.32 -1.62
CA GLU A 172 3.00 14.20 -0.66
C GLU A 172 3.94 13.07 -1.12
N MET A 173 4.64 13.23 -2.25
CA MET A 173 5.73 12.33 -2.65
C MET A 173 6.86 12.43 -1.61
N GLY A 174 7.49 11.29 -1.32
CA GLY A 174 8.61 11.22 -0.39
C GLY A 174 8.60 9.93 0.42
N THR A 175 9.70 9.71 1.14
CA THR A 175 9.90 8.49 1.91
C THR A 175 9.02 8.48 3.16
N LYS A 176 8.28 7.38 3.34
CA LYS A 176 7.47 7.13 4.52
C LYS A 176 7.71 5.72 5.06
N MET A 177 7.60 5.57 6.37
CA MET A 177 7.57 4.26 7.02
C MET A 177 6.12 3.93 7.34
N ILE A 178 5.76 2.66 7.15
CA ILE A 178 4.49 2.10 7.59
C ILE A 178 4.78 0.97 8.57
N ALA A 179 4.03 0.93 9.66
CA ALA A 179 3.95 -0.20 10.55
C ALA A 179 2.51 -0.73 10.59
N VAL A 180 2.35 -2.04 10.46
CA VAL A 180 1.06 -2.73 10.64
C VAL A 180 1.20 -3.64 11.86
N THR A 181 0.36 -3.39 12.87
CA THR A 181 0.47 -4.04 14.19
C THR A 181 -0.87 -4.54 14.70
N ASP A 182 -0.85 -5.43 15.70
CA ASP A 182 -2.02 -5.92 16.41
C ASP A 182 -2.35 -5.02 17.62
N GLY A 183 -3.42 -4.25 17.52
CA GLY A 183 -4.05 -3.52 18.62
C GLY A 183 -3.23 -2.41 19.28
N ASN A 184 -2.03 -2.09 18.79
CA ASN A 184 -1.13 -1.19 19.50
C ASN A 184 -0.34 -0.25 18.59
N ALA A 185 -0.80 0.99 18.47
CA ALA A 185 -0.11 2.05 17.71
C ALA A 185 1.28 2.43 18.27
N ALA A 186 1.56 2.12 19.55
CA ALA A 186 2.88 2.44 20.16
C ALA A 186 3.98 1.44 19.76
N LEU A 187 3.64 0.38 19.06
CA LEU A 187 4.60 -0.58 18.49
C LEU A 187 5.09 -0.16 17.09
N GLY A 188 4.35 0.73 16.41
CA GLY A 188 4.63 1.18 15.05
C GLY A 188 5.37 2.50 14.91
#